data_92a1987868e9445c5c78e791150d4fb3
#
_entry.id   92a1987868e9445c5c78e791150d4fb3
#
_cell.length_a   1.000
_cell.length_b   1.000
_cell.length_c   1.000
_cell.angle_alpha   90.00
_cell.angle_beta   90.00
_cell.angle_gamma   90.00
#
_symmetry.space_group_name_H-M   'P 1'
#
loop_
_entity.id
_entity.type
_entity.pdbx_description
1 polymer ?
#
loop_
_entity_poly.entity_id
_entity_poly.type
_entity_poly.pdbx_seq_one_letter_code
_entity_poly.pdbx_strand_id
1 'polypeptide(L)' 'MLLPDNILPELSIYYNGALVLNELQKKDKQPIINLYQEIKDANNMSFPTFILCLDWLYLIEVAQINERGCVELCS' A
#
# COMPACT_ATOMS: atom_id res chain seq x y z
N MET A 1 6.00 -23.36 -4.66
CA MET A 1 7.26 -22.66 -4.52
C MET A 1 7.53 -22.34 -3.06
N LEU A 2 8.74 -22.54 -2.66
CA LEU A 2 9.11 -22.24 -1.29
C LEU A 2 9.61 -20.80 -1.20
N LEU A 3 9.19 -20.11 -0.18
CA LEU A 3 9.76 -18.82 0.10
C LEU A 3 11.16 -19.00 0.64
N PRO A 4 12.13 -18.27 0.11
CA PRO A 4 13.47 -18.33 0.69
C PRO A 4 13.43 -17.87 2.14
N ASP A 5 14.23 -18.51 2.97
CA ASP A 5 14.28 -18.17 4.38
C ASP A 5 14.79 -16.75 4.61
N ASN A 6 15.46 -16.18 3.60
CA ASN A 6 16.05 -14.87 3.72
C ASN A 6 15.17 -13.75 3.18
N ILE A 7 13.91 -14.03 2.87
CA ILE A 7 12.99 -12.96 2.49
C ILE A 7 12.59 -12.21 3.75
N LEU A 8 12.86 -10.91 3.73
CA LEU A 8 12.50 -10.06 4.86
C LEU A 8 11.00 -9.75 4.78
N PRO A 9 10.30 -9.76 5.92
CA PRO A 9 8.88 -9.41 5.93
C PRO A 9 8.57 -8.07 5.27
N GLU A 10 9.47 -7.09 5.40
CA GLU A 10 9.29 -5.76 4.84
C GLU A 10 9.27 -5.76 3.31
N LEU A 11 9.74 -6.84 2.69
CA LEU A 11 9.74 -6.96 1.23
C LEU A 11 8.52 -7.73 0.72
N SER A 12 7.70 -8.26 1.63
CA SER A 12 6.51 -8.98 1.25
C SER A 12 5.41 -8.03 0.81
N ILE A 13 4.75 -8.33 -0.30
CA ILE A 13 3.62 -7.52 -0.74
C ILE A 13 2.48 -7.58 0.27
N TYR A 14 2.33 -8.70 0.96
CA TYR A 14 1.30 -8.81 2.00
C TYR A 14 1.59 -7.90 3.17
N TYR A 15 2.84 -7.90 3.64
CA TYR A 15 3.24 -7.07 4.77
C TYR A 15 3.12 -5.59 4.41
N ASN A 16 3.69 -5.21 3.27
CA ASN A 16 3.66 -3.81 2.84
C ASN A 16 2.25 -3.37 2.47
N GLY A 17 1.47 -4.26 1.88
CA GLY A 17 0.07 -3.96 1.59
C GLY A 17 -0.73 -3.70 2.85
N ALA A 18 -0.46 -4.45 3.92
CA ALA A 18 -1.12 -4.22 5.19
C ALA A 18 -0.77 -2.85 5.77
N LEU A 19 0.47 -2.40 5.60
CA LEU A 19 0.87 -1.06 6.05
C LEU A 19 0.11 0.02 5.29
N VAL A 20 -0.03 -0.13 3.97
CA VAL A 20 -0.78 0.82 3.16
C VAL A 20 -2.25 0.83 3.59
N LEU A 21 -2.83 -0.35 3.77
CA LEU A 21 -4.22 -0.46 4.20
C LEU A 21 -4.43 0.19 5.55
N ASN A 22 -3.50 -0.01 6.47
CA ASN A 22 -3.59 0.58 7.80
C ASN A 22 -3.62 2.10 7.74
N GLU A 23 -2.81 2.71 6.87
CA GLU A 23 -2.82 4.17 6.70
C GLU A 23 -4.15 4.65 6.11
N LEU A 24 -4.69 3.91 5.15
CA LEU A 24 -5.98 4.26 4.57
C LEU A 24 -7.12 4.12 5.59
N GLN A 25 -7.01 3.18 6.51
CA GLN A 25 -8.02 3.02 7.56
C GLN A 25 -7.97 4.16 8.56
N LYS A 26 -6.80 4.77 8.74
CA LYS A 26 -6.67 5.95 9.60
C LYS A 26 -7.25 7.18 8.93
N LYS A 27 -7.01 7.31 7.63
CA LYS A 27 -7.48 8.45 6.85
C LYS A 27 -7.77 7.99 5.43
N ASP A 28 -9.04 7.84 5.12
CA ASP A 28 -9.49 7.42 3.81
C ASP A 28 -9.38 8.56 2.79
N LYS A 29 -9.36 8.22 1.53
CA LYS A 29 -9.41 9.19 0.43
C LYS A 29 -8.25 10.18 0.46
N GLN A 30 -7.05 9.65 0.53
CA GLN A 30 -5.83 10.47 0.52
C GLN A 30 -5.28 10.58 -0.90
N PRO A 31 -4.78 11.77 -1.30
CA PRO A 31 -4.03 11.87 -2.55
C PRO A 31 -2.88 10.86 -2.53
N ILE A 32 -2.61 10.26 -3.70
CA ILE A 32 -1.63 9.19 -3.76
C ILE A 32 -0.25 9.63 -3.26
N ILE A 33 0.15 10.85 -3.57
CA ILE A 33 1.44 11.39 -3.14
C ILE A 33 1.48 11.55 -1.62
N ASN A 34 0.40 12.06 -1.04
CA ASN A 34 0.33 12.24 0.41
C ASN A 34 0.37 10.91 1.13
N LEU A 35 -0.36 9.92 0.61
CA LEU A 35 -0.36 8.58 1.19
C LEU A 35 1.05 7.98 1.15
N TYR A 36 1.73 8.11 0.00
CA TYR A 36 3.08 7.59 -0.11
C TYR A 36 4.03 8.27 0.87
N GLN A 37 3.92 9.58 1.03
CA GLN A 37 4.77 10.31 1.96
C GLN A 37 4.62 9.82 3.39
N GLU A 38 3.37 9.59 3.81
CA GLU A 38 3.11 9.08 5.15
C GLU A 38 3.72 7.70 5.34
N ILE A 39 3.58 6.84 4.34
CA ILE A 39 4.10 5.48 4.43
C ILE A 39 5.62 5.48 4.38
N LYS A 40 6.21 6.32 3.53
CA LYS A 40 7.65 6.42 3.44
C LYS A 40 8.25 6.89 4.76
N ASP A 41 7.64 7.90 5.37
CA ASP A 41 8.15 8.44 6.64
C ASP A 41 8.02 7.41 7.77
N ALA A 42 6.93 6.67 7.78
CA ALA A 42 6.68 5.70 8.85
C ALA A 42 7.42 4.38 8.65
N ASN A 43 7.56 3.93 7.40
CA ASN A 43 8.01 2.57 7.11
C ASN A 43 9.16 2.50 6.13
N ASN A 44 9.61 3.62 5.61
CA ASN A 44 10.72 3.69 4.65
C ASN A 44 10.48 2.81 3.40
N MET A 45 9.24 2.76 2.95
CA MET A 45 8.86 1.95 1.80
C MET A 45 9.28 2.65 0.51
N SER A 46 9.87 1.89 -0.43
CA SER A 46 10.24 2.45 -1.72
C SER A 46 9.00 2.68 -2.58
N PHE A 47 9.09 3.61 -3.51
CA PHE A 47 7.95 3.92 -4.38
C PHE A 47 7.51 2.73 -5.23
N PRO A 48 8.44 1.97 -5.86
CA PRO A 48 8.00 0.79 -6.61
C PRO A 48 7.24 -0.22 -5.76
N THR A 49 7.68 -0.44 -4.53
CA THR A 49 6.98 -1.35 -3.62
C THR A 49 5.59 -0.80 -3.28
N PHE A 50 5.49 0.50 -3.06
CA PHE A 50 4.21 1.15 -2.78
C PHE A 50 3.23 0.96 -3.93
N ILE A 51 3.70 1.15 -5.17
CA ILE A 51 2.84 0.98 -6.35
C ILE A 51 2.38 -0.47 -6.47
N LEU A 52 3.27 -1.43 -6.23
CA LEU A 52 2.89 -2.84 -6.24
C LEU A 52 1.82 -3.15 -5.21
N CYS A 53 1.94 -2.54 -4.04
CA CYS A 53 0.94 -2.73 -2.98
C CYS A 53 -0.41 -2.15 -3.38
N LEU A 54 -0.43 -0.97 -3.99
CA LEU A 54 -1.67 -0.38 -4.46
C LEU A 54 -2.32 -1.25 -5.51
N ASP A 55 -1.51 -1.78 -6.44
CA ASP A 55 -2.00 -2.64 -7.50
C ASP A 55 -2.64 -3.89 -6.90
N TRP A 56 -1.98 -4.49 -5.92
CA TRP A 56 -2.50 -5.68 -5.25
C TRP A 56 -3.80 -5.37 -4.51
N LEU A 57 -3.86 -4.27 -3.79
CA LEU A 57 -5.07 -3.88 -3.07
C LEU A 57 -6.22 -3.60 -4.03
N TYR A 58 -5.92 -3.07 -5.22
CA TYR A 58 -6.91 -2.87 -6.25
C TYR A 58 -7.44 -4.21 -6.77
N LEU A 59 -6.53 -5.15 -7.02
CA LEU A 59 -6.92 -6.46 -7.57
C LEU A 59 -7.79 -7.25 -6.61
N ILE A 60 -7.59 -7.11 -5.30
CA ILE A 60 -8.42 -7.79 -4.32
C ILE A 60 -9.61 -6.94 -3.89
N GLU A 61 -9.83 -5.84 -4.56
CA GLU A 61 -10.98 -4.97 -4.38
C GLU A 61 -11.09 -4.36 -2.98
N VAL A 62 -9.94 -4.07 -2.38
CA VAL A 62 -9.90 -3.43 -1.06
C VAL A 62 -9.75 -1.92 -1.19
N ALA A 63 -9.02 -1.46 -2.23
CA ALA A 63 -8.79 -0.05 -2.43
C ALA A 63 -8.84 0.28 -3.92
N GLN A 64 -9.04 1.56 -4.23
CA GLN A 64 -9.06 2.02 -5.61
C GLN A 64 -8.59 3.47 -5.68
N ILE A 65 -8.25 3.92 -6.88
CA ILE A 65 -7.89 5.32 -7.11
C ILE A 65 -9.09 5.98 -7.80
N ASN A 66 -9.57 7.07 -7.20
CA ASN A 66 -10.73 7.76 -7.74
C ASN A 66 -10.33 8.80 -8.79
N GLU A 67 -11.33 9.50 -9.33
CA GLU A 67 -11.11 10.47 -10.40
C GLU A 67 -10.22 11.65 -9.99
N ARG A 68 -10.11 11.90 -8.71
CA ARG A 68 -9.31 13.00 -8.18
C ARG A 68 -7.86 12.59 -7.91
N GLY A 69 -7.50 11.34 -8.22
CA GLY A 69 -6.16 10.84 -7.93
C GLY A 69 -5.95 10.49 -6.48
N CYS A 70 -7.02 10.28 -5.73
CA CYS A 70 -6.93 9.88 -4.34
C CYS A 70 -7.14 8.38 -4.21
N VAL A 71 -6.38 7.77 -3.32
CA VAL A 71 -6.58 6.36 -2.98
C VAL A 71 -7.67 6.29 -1.93
N GLU A 72 -8.65 5.44 -2.17
CA GLU A 72 -9.78 5.30 -1.25
C GLU A 72 -10.08 3.83 -1.02
N LEU A 73 -10.65 3.53 0.14
CA LEU A 73 -11.09 2.18 0.45
C LEU A 73 -12.36 1.86 -0.32
N CYS A 74 -12.42 0.62 -0.83
CA CYS A 74 -13.66 0.11 -1.41
C CYS A 74 -14.56 -0.32 -0.25
N SER A 75 -15.75 0.16 -0.24
CA SER A 75 -16.66 -0.18 0.85
C SER A 75 -17.73 -1.14 0.41
#